data_8d892eda26f3ae18afa85ff31c431b0b
#
_entry.id   8d892eda26f3ae18afa85ff31c431b0b
#
_cell.length_a   1.000
_cell.length_b   1.000
_cell.length_c   1.000
_cell.angle_alpha   90.00
_cell.angle_beta   90.00
_cell.angle_gamma   90.00
#
_symmetry.space_group_name_H-M   'P 1'
#
loop_
_entity.id
_entity.type
_entity.pdbx_description
1 polymer ?
#
loop_
_entity_poly.entity_id
_entity_poly.type
_entity_poly.pdbx_seq_one_letter_code
_entity_poly.pdbx_strand_id
1 'polypeptide(L)'
;MGTDKAVSLPDFISLYSSDPLYHWMGLDNELMYLAAKAGGGQTSIYRHLGDGMERLVRQIFIDEYQLTEEEANWGYVITEDNGTQTHRTLDGRLDLSMIRSTEKAEILADWLNSVKEAQGTQFDLQGAVFEIRQGYKSQDSKRAKGDIVNGSHALNSAYQMFVMVMSMQIPNAVRSRYERSNICVMTGNLQDDGPLTSTYAFFRQVVGYDLAGFFERNSQVFRDQTHAILTSILEAK
;
A
#
# COMPACT_ATOMS: atom_id res chain seq x y z
N MET A 1 -7.49 -8.81 12.02
CA MET A 1 -7.97 -9.94 12.83
C MET A 1 -8.42 -9.41 14.18
N GLY A 2 -9.73 -9.28 14.38
CA GLY A 2 -10.32 -8.93 15.66
C GLY A 2 -10.87 -10.20 16.28
N THR A 3 -10.00 -10.98 16.91
CA THR A 3 -10.43 -12.02 17.83
C THR A 3 -9.96 -11.62 19.22
N ASP A 4 -10.88 -11.53 20.16
CA ASP A 4 -10.64 -11.24 21.60
C ASP A 4 -9.78 -12.31 22.32
N LYS A 5 -9.10 -13.19 21.59
CA LYS A 5 -8.16 -14.18 22.15
C LYS A 5 -6.74 -13.67 21.98
N ALA A 6 -6.01 -13.61 23.08
CA ALA A 6 -4.57 -13.34 23.07
C ALA A 6 -3.87 -14.38 22.18
N VAL A 7 -3.25 -13.92 21.10
CA VAL A 7 -2.47 -14.75 20.17
C VAL A 7 -1.25 -15.29 20.92
N SER A 8 -0.94 -16.58 20.80
CA SER A 8 0.26 -17.16 21.41
C SER A 8 1.53 -16.74 20.63
N LEU A 9 2.70 -16.81 21.26
CA LEU A 9 3.97 -16.50 20.58
C LEU A 9 4.19 -17.38 19.32
N PRO A 10 3.98 -18.71 19.36
CA PRO A 10 4.11 -19.54 18.15
C PRO A 10 3.16 -19.13 17.02
N ASP A 11 1.88 -18.84 17.34
CA ASP A 11 0.90 -18.42 16.33
C ASP A 11 1.25 -17.07 15.73
N PHE A 12 1.75 -16.13 16.56
CA PHE A 12 2.22 -14.82 16.10
C PHE A 12 3.39 -14.97 15.13
N ILE A 13 4.42 -15.73 15.51
CA ILE A 13 5.59 -15.96 14.65
C ILE A 13 5.17 -16.64 13.36
N SER A 14 4.35 -17.67 13.39
CA SER A 14 3.85 -18.37 12.20
C SER A 14 3.11 -17.43 11.24
N LEU A 15 2.23 -16.57 11.79
CA LEU A 15 1.49 -15.58 10.99
C LEU A 15 2.43 -14.57 10.30
N TYR A 16 3.41 -14.05 11.04
CA TYR A 16 4.31 -13.03 10.52
C TYR A 16 5.36 -13.61 9.56
N SER A 17 5.84 -14.82 9.80
CA SER A 17 6.76 -15.52 8.88
C SER A 17 6.12 -15.91 7.57
N SER A 18 4.79 -16.13 7.53
CA SER A 18 4.06 -16.44 6.31
C SER A 18 3.79 -15.21 5.42
N ASP A 19 3.96 -14.00 5.97
CA ASP A 19 3.83 -12.74 5.22
C ASP A 19 5.21 -12.32 4.70
N PRO A 20 5.43 -12.26 3.37
CA PRO A 20 6.75 -11.95 2.80
C PRO A 20 7.32 -10.63 3.31
N LEU A 21 6.52 -9.56 3.33
CA LEU A 21 6.99 -8.25 3.79
C LEU A 21 7.44 -8.31 5.25
N TYR A 22 6.60 -8.88 6.13
CA TYR A 22 6.91 -8.92 7.56
C TYR A 22 8.10 -9.83 7.87
N HIS A 23 8.26 -10.91 7.12
CA HIS A 23 9.44 -11.76 7.19
C HIS A 23 10.72 -11.02 6.78
N TRP A 24 10.71 -10.34 5.63
CA TRP A 24 11.85 -9.53 5.18
C TRP A 24 12.19 -8.38 6.14
N MET A 25 11.17 -7.75 6.73
CA MET A 25 11.36 -6.67 7.72
C MET A 25 11.78 -7.19 9.09
N GLY A 26 11.84 -8.52 9.30
CA GLY A 26 12.21 -9.12 10.58
C GLY A 26 11.20 -8.86 11.69
N LEU A 27 9.90 -8.81 11.35
CA LEU A 27 8.84 -8.63 12.33
C LEU A 27 8.32 -9.95 12.91
N ASP A 28 8.83 -11.09 12.43
CA ASP A 28 8.51 -12.45 12.84
C ASP A 28 9.40 -12.95 13.99
N ASN A 29 9.51 -12.17 15.06
CA ASN A 29 10.35 -12.47 16.21
C ASN A 29 9.68 -12.18 17.57
N GLU A 30 10.31 -12.64 18.65
CA GLU A 30 9.81 -12.50 20.01
C GLU A 30 9.74 -11.04 20.47
N LEU A 31 10.68 -10.17 20.07
CA LEU A 31 10.68 -8.75 20.46
C LEU A 31 9.46 -8.04 19.87
N MET A 32 9.10 -8.35 18.61
CA MET A 32 7.90 -7.79 17.98
C MET A 32 6.60 -8.27 18.68
N TYR A 33 6.57 -9.52 19.12
CA TYR A 33 5.47 -10.04 19.91
C TYR A 33 5.34 -9.31 21.26
N LEU A 34 6.45 -9.09 21.95
CA LEU A 34 6.48 -8.33 23.21
C LEU A 34 6.07 -6.86 23.00
N ALA A 35 6.55 -6.22 21.94
CA ALA A 35 6.17 -4.87 21.57
C ALA A 35 4.67 -4.77 21.24
N ALA A 36 4.11 -5.78 20.59
CA ALA A 36 2.68 -5.88 20.32
C ALA A 36 1.86 -5.98 21.61
N LYS A 37 2.30 -6.81 22.57
CA LYS A 37 1.68 -6.93 23.90
C LYS A 37 1.78 -5.63 24.72
N ALA A 38 2.88 -4.93 24.62
CA ALA A 38 3.09 -3.67 25.34
C ALA A 38 2.23 -2.49 24.80
N GLY A 39 1.54 -2.67 23.67
CA GLY A 39 0.52 -1.76 23.14
C GLY A 39 1.02 -0.50 22.44
N GLY A 40 2.25 -0.07 22.62
CA GLY A 40 2.79 1.17 22.03
C GLY A 40 3.82 0.96 20.91
N GLY A 41 4.71 0.00 21.08
CA GLY A 41 5.82 -0.25 20.16
C GLY A 41 5.37 -0.67 18.77
N GLN A 42 4.36 -1.50 18.67
CA GLN A 42 3.80 -1.95 17.40
C GLN A 42 3.27 -0.77 16.56
N THR A 43 2.60 0.18 17.17
CA THR A 43 2.03 1.34 16.43
C THR A 43 3.12 2.22 15.85
N SER A 44 4.21 2.44 16.59
CA SER A 44 5.36 3.23 16.12
C SER A 44 6.04 2.56 14.92
N ILE A 45 6.33 1.25 15.00
CA ILE A 45 6.97 0.50 13.90
C ILE A 45 6.12 0.54 12.64
N TYR A 46 4.82 0.27 12.76
CA TYR A 46 3.95 0.27 11.59
C TYR A 46 3.76 1.64 10.96
N ARG A 47 3.83 2.72 11.74
CA ARG A 47 3.82 4.07 11.18
C ARG A 47 5.08 4.33 10.37
N HIS A 48 6.26 4.07 10.92
CA HIS A 48 7.51 4.26 10.20
C HIS A 48 7.62 3.35 8.96
N LEU A 49 7.13 2.13 9.07
CA LEU A 49 7.07 1.22 7.93
C LEU A 49 6.13 1.75 6.84
N GLY A 50 4.96 2.29 7.21
CA GLY A 50 4.02 2.94 6.29
C GLY A 50 4.68 4.11 5.56
N ASP A 51 5.22 5.08 6.29
CA ASP A 51 5.91 6.23 5.73
C ASP A 51 7.08 5.83 4.80
N GLY A 52 7.79 4.76 5.16
CA GLY A 52 8.86 4.20 4.33
C GLY A 52 8.35 3.59 3.01
N MET A 53 7.23 2.84 3.06
CA MET A 53 6.62 2.24 1.87
C MET A 53 6.08 3.29 0.91
N GLU A 54 5.40 4.33 1.42
CA GLU A 54 4.90 5.44 0.61
C GLU A 54 6.04 6.12 -0.17
N ARG A 55 7.15 6.45 0.52
CA ARG A 55 8.33 7.06 -0.10
C ARG A 55 9.00 6.14 -1.12
N LEU A 56 9.15 4.86 -0.79
CA LEU A 56 9.76 3.87 -1.69
C LEU A 56 8.96 3.72 -2.98
N VAL A 57 7.66 3.52 -2.89
CA VAL A 57 6.79 3.36 -4.06
C VAL A 57 6.81 4.61 -4.92
N ARG A 58 6.69 5.80 -4.30
CA ARG A 58 6.75 7.07 -5.03
C ARG A 58 8.08 7.25 -5.74
N GLN A 59 9.19 6.93 -5.08
CA GLN A 59 10.51 7.02 -5.70
C GLN A 59 10.65 6.07 -6.89
N ILE A 60 10.14 4.82 -6.78
CA ILE A 60 10.15 3.88 -7.90
C ILE A 60 9.32 4.43 -9.07
N PHE A 61 8.15 5.02 -8.83
CA PHE A 61 7.37 5.64 -9.89
C PHE A 61 8.12 6.80 -10.57
N ILE A 62 8.77 7.66 -9.78
CA ILE A 62 9.59 8.76 -10.28
C ILE A 62 10.71 8.21 -11.18
N ASP A 63 11.46 7.24 -10.71
CA ASP A 63 12.62 6.70 -11.41
C ASP A 63 12.21 5.94 -12.68
N GLU A 64 11.22 5.04 -12.57
CA GLU A 64 10.84 4.16 -13.67
C GLU A 64 10.06 4.87 -14.78
N TYR A 65 9.27 5.88 -14.46
CA TYR A 65 8.47 6.62 -15.42
C TYR A 65 9.04 8.02 -15.73
N GLN A 66 10.17 8.37 -15.12
CA GLN A 66 10.84 9.68 -15.27
C GLN A 66 9.93 10.86 -14.90
N LEU A 67 9.15 10.69 -13.83
CA LEU A 67 8.24 11.71 -13.32
C LEU A 67 8.98 12.71 -12.42
N THR A 68 8.40 13.88 -12.26
CA THR A 68 8.74 14.77 -11.15
C THR A 68 8.01 14.35 -9.89
N GLU A 69 8.40 14.88 -8.73
CA GLU A 69 7.72 14.61 -7.46
C GLU A 69 6.26 15.09 -7.47
N GLU A 70 5.99 16.20 -8.14
CA GLU A 70 4.63 16.74 -8.32
C GLU A 70 3.77 15.84 -9.24
N GLU A 71 4.35 15.34 -10.33
CA GLU A 71 3.69 14.43 -11.26
C GLU A 71 3.36 13.08 -10.61
N ALA A 72 4.20 12.58 -9.72
CA ALA A 72 4.00 11.34 -8.99
C ALA A 72 2.98 11.44 -7.83
N ASN A 73 2.60 12.65 -7.43
CA ASN A 73 1.60 12.92 -6.41
C ASN A 73 0.26 13.24 -7.03
N TRP A 74 -0.83 12.91 -6.32
CA TRP A 74 -2.17 13.32 -6.68
C TRP A 74 -2.85 14.01 -5.51
N GLY A 75 -3.53 15.11 -5.81
CA GLY A 75 -4.26 15.84 -4.80
C GLY A 75 -5.44 16.61 -5.39
N TYR A 76 -6.37 16.95 -4.52
CA TYR A 76 -7.55 17.74 -4.85
C TYR A 76 -7.97 18.62 -3.67
N VAL A 77 -8.77 19.63 -3.94
CA VAL A 77 -9.28 20.56 -2.93
C VAL A 77 -10.76 20.29 -2.72
N ILE A 78 -11.15 20.13 -1.47
CA ILE A 78 -12.57 20.11 -1.07
C ILE A 78 -12.89 21.49 -0.49
N THR A 79 -13.96 22.11 -0.96
CA THR A 79 -14.54 23.29 -0.30
C THR A 79 -15.68 22.78 0.60
N GLU A 80 -15.52 22.94 1.90
CA GLU A 80 -16.53 22.56 2.89
C GLU A 80 -17.68 23.58 2.91
N ASP A 81 -18.82 23.22 3.51
CA ASP A 81 -20.03 24.06 3.57
C ASP A 81 -19.79 25.45 4.21
N ASN A 82 -18.77 25.54 5.08
CA ASN A 82 -18.34 26.79 5.73
C ASN A 82 -17.37 27.64 4.88
N GLY A 83 -17.07 27.22 3.63
CA GLY A 83 -16.14 27.89 2.73
C GLY A 83 -14.66 27.55 2.98
N THR A 84 -14.35 26.69 3.96
CA THR A 84 -12.97 26.26 4.23
C THR A 84 -12.50 25.31 3.13
N GLN A 85 -11.28 25.54 2.62
CA GLN A 85 -10.64 24.64 1.65
C GLN A 85 -9.73 23.65 2.37
N THR A 86 -9.98 22.37 2.14
CA THR A 86 -9.16 21.27 2.65
C THR A 86 -8.45 20.58 1.48
N HIS A 87 -7.12 20.56 1.52
CA HIS A 87 -6.32 19.79 0.56
C HIS A 87 -6.30 18.31 0.97
N ARG A 88 -6.58 17.45 0.01
CA ARG A 88 -6.47 16.00 0.13
C ARG A 88 -5.45 15.48 -0.85
N THR A 89 -4.64 14.53 -0.42
CA THR A 89 -3.62 13.90 -1.24
C THR A 89 -3.71 12.38 -1.13
N LEU A 90 -3.27 11.70 -2.20
CA LEU A 90 -2.97 10.27 -2.20
C LEU A 90 -1.46 10.06 -2.40
N ASP A 91 -0.97 8.88 -2.04
CA ASP A 91 0.46 8.61 -1.90
C ASP A 91 1.19 8.45 -3.23
N GLY A 92 0.47 8.15 -4.32
CA GLY A 92 1.07 8.00 -5.64
C GLY A 92 0.10 8.22 -6.78
N ARG A 93 0.64 8.59 -7.96
CA ARG A 93 -0.09 8.73 -9.22
C ARG A 93 0.72 8.22 -10.39
N LEU A 94 0.05 7.54 -11.31
CA LEU A 94 0.53 7.26 -12.66
C LEU A 94 -0.50 7.80 -13.65
N ASP A 95 -0.11 8.79 -14.43
CA ASP A 95 -0.93 9.47 -15.45
C ASP A 95 -0.30 9.22 -16.83
N LEU A 96 -1.08 8.68 -17.76
CA LEU A 96 -0.60 8.35 -19.11
C LEU A 96 0.02 9.53 -19.83
N SER A 97 -0.53 10.73 -19.65
CA SER A 97 -0.05 11.95 -20.30
C SER A 97 1.31 12.44 -19.80
N MET A 98 1.74 11.97 -18.61
CA MET A 98 2.96 12.39 -17.95
C MET A 98 4.12 11.42 -18.17
N ILE A 99 3.85 10.20 -18.67
CA ILE A 99 4.88 9.17 -18.89
C ILE A 99 5.69 9.49 -20.15
N ARG A 100 7.00 9.57 -19.99
CA ARG A 100 7.91 9.99 -21.05
C ARG A 100 8.35 8.85 -22.00
N SER A 101 8.34 7.60 -21.51
CA SER A 101 8.66 6.43 -22.33
C SER A 101 7.41 5.90 -23.02
N THR A 102 7.41 5.85 -24.35
CA THR A 102 6.30 5.30 -25.14
C THR A 102 6.01 3.84 -24.77
N GLU A 103 7.04 3.02 -24.62
CA GLU A 103 6.90 1.62 -24.23
C GLU A 103 6.21 1.48 -22.86
N LYS A 104 6.62 2.25 -21.85
CA LYS A 104 6.00 2.22 -20.53
C LYS A 104 4.58 2.80 -20.53
N ALA A 105 4.32 3.78 -21.37
CA ALA A 105 2.97 4.33 -21.54
C ALA A 105 2.03 3.29 -22.17
N GLU A 106 2.49 2.52 -23.16
CA GLU A 106 1.72 1.43 -23.77
C GLU A 106 1.40 0.33 -22.75
N ILE A 107 2.40 -0.13 -21.98
CA ILE A 107 2.20 -1.14 -20.92
C ILE A 107 1.17 -0.64 -19.88
N LEU A 108 1.29 0.62 -19.44
CA LEU A 108 0.33 1.18 -18.49
C LEU A 108 -1.06 1.31 -19.10
N ALA A 109 -1.17 1.70 -20.37
CA ALA A 109 -2.46 1.82 -21.06
C ALA A 109 -3.16 0.45 -21.19
N ASP A 110 -2.44 -0.61 -21.54
CA ASP A 110 -2.98 -1.97 -21.61
C ASP A 110 -3.45 -2.46 -20.24
N TRP A 111 -2.67 -2.16 -19.19
CA TRP A 111 -3.07 -2.47 -17.82
C TRP A 111 -4.33 -1.69 -17.40
N LEU A 112 -4.42 -0.39 -17.70
CA LEU A 112 -5.60 0.43 -17.42
C LEU A 112 -6.84 -0.06 -18.19
N ASN A 113 -6.69 -0.56 -19.40
CA ASN A 113 -7.77 -1.21 -20.15
C ASN A 113 -8.26 -2.47 -19.42
N SER A 114 -7.35 -3.29 -18.90
CA SER A 114 -7.70 -4.46 -18.08
C SER A 114 -8.42 -4.06 -16.77
N VAL A 115 -8.00 -2.95 -16.15
CA VAL A 115 -8.68 -2.37 -14.98
C VAL A 115 -10.09 -1.92 -15.34
N LYS A 116 -10.24 -1.18 -16.44
CA LYS A 116 -11.52 -0.68 -16.95
C LYS A 116 -12.51 -1.83 -17.18
N GLU A 117 -12.06 -2.91 -17.82
CA GLU A 117 -12.87 -4.11 -18.05
C GLU A 117 -13.28 -4.77 -16.74
N ALA A 118 -12.32 -5.01 -15.83
CA ALA A 118 -12.57 -5.65 -14.55
C ALA A 118 -13.54 -4.87 -13.65
N GLN A 119 -13.49 -3.53 -13.69
CA GLN A 119 -14.38 -2.64 -12.92
C GLN A 119 -15.69 -2.31 -13.64
N GLY A 120 -15.84 -2.65 -14.91
CA GLY A 120 -17.01 -2.28 -15.72
C GLY A 120 -17.15 -0.78 -15.97
N THR A 121 -16.02 -0.05 -15.95
CA THR A 121 -15.98 1.40 -16.16
C THR A 121 -16.30 1.73 -17.63
N GLN A 122 -17.21 2.69 -17.88
CA GLN A 122 -17.73 2.99 -19.22
C GLN A 122 -16.93 4.07 -19.98
N PHE A 123 -15.99 4.73 -19.33
CA PHE A 123 -15.11 5.77 -19.89
C PHE A 123 -13.65 5.35 -19.83
N ASP A 124 -12.82 6.05 -20.59
CA ASP A 124 -11.38 5.77 -20.61
C ASP A 124 -10.71 6.37 -19.36
N LEU A 125 -9.86 5.56 -18.74
CA LEU A 125 -9.08 5.97 -17.58
C LEU A 125 -7.85 6.75 -18.06
N GLN A 126 -7.59 7.90 -17.46
CA GLN A 126 -6.37 8.69 -17.69
C GLN A 126 -5.18 8.14 -16.93
N GLY A 127 -5.44 7.41 -15.86
CA GLY A 127 -4.39 6.87 -15.01
C GLY A 127 -4.91 6.14 -13.77
N ALA A 128 -4.01 5.91 -12.85
CA ALA A 128 -4.29 5.32 -11.55
C ALA A 128 -3.70 6.17 -10.42
N VAL A 129 -4.39 6.19 -9.28
CA VAL A 129 -3.92 6.82 -8.04
C VAL A 129 -3.87 5.78 -6.92
N PHE A 130 -2.91 5.93 -6.03
CA PHE A 130 -2.56 4.90 -5.07
C PHE A 130 -2.60 5.43 -3.64
N GLU A 131 -3.25 4.69 -2.77
CA GLU A 131 -3.13 4.78 -1.33
C GLU A 131 -2.28 3.61 -0.86
N ILE A 132 -1.10 3.87 -0.29
CA ILE A 132 -0.10 2.86 0.01
C ILE A 132 -0.18 2.48 1.48
N ARG A 133 -0.24 1.20 1.77
CA ARG A 133 -0.37 0.64 3.13
C ARG A 133 0.64 -0.47 3.34
N GLN A 134 1.31 -0.45 4.48
CA GLN A 134 2.14 -1.60 4.89
C GLN A 134 1.28 -2.84 5.22
N GLY A 135 0.04 -2.64 5.72
CA GLY A 135 -0.93 -3.66 6.12
C GLY A 135 -2.02 -3.07 7.00
N TYR A 136 -3.01 -3.88 7.36
CA TYR A 136 -4.13 -3.48 8.23
C TYR A 136 -4.10 -4.24 9.54
N LYS A 137 -4.13 -3.52 10.67
CA LYS A 137 -4.21 -4.10 12.02
C LYS A 137 -5.64 -4.39 12.46
N SER A 138 -6.59 -3.56 12.01
CA SER A 138 -7.98 -3.58 12.46
C SER A 138 -8.93 -3.14 11.35
N GLN A 139 -10.22 -3.30 11.60
CA GLN A 139 -11.29 -2.80 10.72
C GLN A 139 -11.49 -1.29 10.89
N ASP A 140 -10.43 -0.47 10.78
CA ASP A 140 -10.51 0.98 10.97
C ASP A 140 -11.52 1.62 10.00
N SER A 141 -12.71 1.91 10.52
CA SER A 141 -13.81 2.45 9.73
C SER A 141 -13.62 3.92 9.34
N LYS A 142 -12.85 4.69 10.12
CA LYS A 142 -12.62 6.13 9.81
C LYS A 142 -11.71 6.28 8.59
N ARG A 143 -10.60 5.52 8.57
CA ARG A 143 -9.65 5.53 7.47
C ARG A 143 -10.31 5.07 6.17
N ALA A 144 -11.01 3.94 6.19
CA ALA A 144 -11.72 3.44 5.03
C ALA A 144 -12.79 4.41 4.48
N LYS A 145 -13.45 5.20 5.36
CA LYS A 145 -14.39 6.24 4.90
C LYS A 145 -13.66 7.36 4.15
N GLY A 146 -12.50 7.79 4.63
CA GLY A 146 -11.68 8.80 3.94
C GLY A 146 -11.23 8.31 2.56
N ASP A 147 -10.74 7.08 2.50
CA ASP A 147 -10.29 6.46 1.24
C ASP A 147 -11.44 6.32 0.22
N ILE A 148 -12.67 6.01 0.67
CA ILE A 148 -13.86 5.96 -0.21
C ILE A 148 -14.18 7.32 -0.82
N VAL A 149 -14.07 8.38 -0.04
CA VAL A 149 -14.25 9.76 -0.57
C VAL A 149 -13.18 10.08 -1.60
N ASN A 150 -11.91 9.76 -1.29
CA ASN A 150 -10.80 9.92 -2.24
C ASN A 150 -11.04 9.14 -3.53
N GLY A 151 -11.52 7.89 -3.44
CA GLY A 151 -11.83 7.04 -4.61
C GLY A 151 -12.90 7.62 -5.50
N SER A 152 -13.95 8.21 -4.91
CA SER A 152 -15.01 8.90 -5.68
C SER A 152 -14.48 10.12 -6.42
N HIS A 153 -13.63 10.93 -5.79
CA HIS A 153 -12.98 12.07 -6.44
C HIS A 153 -12.01 11.64 -7.55
N ALA A 154 -11.24 10.58 -7.32
CA ALA A 154 -10.34 10.02 -8.32
C ALA A 154 -11.12 9.57 -9.57
N LEU A 155 -12.19 8.81 -9.38
CA LEU A 155 -13.00 8.28 -10.47
C LEU A 155 -13.69 9.43 -11.27
N ASN A 156 -14.19 10.46 -10.61
CA ASN A 156 -14.73 11.65 -11.25
C ASN A 156 -13.69 12.42 -12.09
N SER A 157 -12.41 12.23 -11.78
CA SER A 157 -11.26 12.78 -12.53
C SER A 157 -10.68 11.78 -13.53
N ALA A 158 -11.40 10.69 -13.85
CA ALA A 158 -10.98 9.60 -14.72
C ALA A 158 -9.72 8.83 -14.25
N TYR A 159 -9.48 8.77 -12.94
CA TYR A 159 -8.45 7.92 -12.34
C TYR A 159 -9.09 6.76 -11.59
N GLN A 160 -8.53 5.56 -11.75
CA GLN A 160 -8.86 4.44 -10.87
C GLN A 160 -8.04 4.51 -9.59
N MET A 161 -8.71 4.45 -8.43
CA MET A 161 -8.02 4.36 -7.15
C MET A 161 -7.68 2.92 -6.79
N PHE A 162 -6.46 2.73 -6.33
CA PHE A 162 -5.95 1.48 -5.76
C PHE A 162 -5.53 1.69 -4.30
N VAL A 163 -5.96 0.78 -3.44
CA VAL A 163 -5.34 0.57 -2.13
C VAL A 163 -4.27 -0.50 -2.31
N MET A 164 -3.02 -0.08 -2.29
CA MET A 164 -1.85 -0.94 -2.45
C MET A 164 -1.34 -1.38 -1.09
N VAL A 165 -1.60 -2.63 -0.73
CA VAL A 165 -1.16 -3.22 0.53
C VAL A 165 0.12 -4.00 0.30
N MET A 166 1.20 -3.61 0.97
CA MET A 166 2.52 -4.22 0.78
C MET A 166 2.61 -5.61 1.42
N SER A 167 1.83 -5.86 2.47
CA SER A 167 1.71 -7.17 3.14
C SER A 167 0.47 -7.93 2.68
N MET A 168 0.31 -9.18 3.14
CA MET A 168 -0.91 -9.96 2.94
C MET A 168 -2.02 -9.59 3.94
N GLN A 169 -1.74 -8.72 4.92
CA GLN A 169 -2.63 -8.49 6.05
C GLN A 169 -3.66 -7.39 5.75
N ILE A 170 -4.81 -7.82 5.24
CA ILE A 170 -6.01 -6.99 5.11
C ILE A 170 -7.24 -7.80 5.55
N PRO A 171 -8.08 -7.30 6.49
CA PRO A 171 -9.33 -7.96 6.87
C PRO A 171 -10.31 -8.02 5.69
N ASN A 172 -10.97 -9.16 5.48
CA ASN A 172 -11.93 -9.34 4.39
C ASN A 172 -13.04 -8.28 4.38
N ALA A 173 -13.51 -7.85 5.57
CA ALA A 173 -14.52 -6.80 5.69
C ALA A 173 -14.03 -5.44 5.16
N VAL A 174 -12.75 -5.13 5.32
CA VAL A 174 -12.12 -3.91 4.77
C VAL A 174 -11.99 -4.02 3.26
N ARG A 175 -11.44 -5.14 2.76
CA ARG A 175 -11.34 -5.42 1.33
C ARG A 175 -12.70 -5.28 0.64
N SER A 176 -13.73 -6.00 1.11
CA SER A 176 -15.07 -5.96 0.53
C SER A 176 -15.72 -4.57 0.56
N ARG A 177 -15.35 -3.72 1.52
CA ARG A 177 -15.83 -2.34 1.58
C ARG A 177 -15.23 -1.50 0.45
N TYR A 178 -13.95 -1.62 0.19
CA TYR A 178 -13.28 -0.95 -0.94
C TYR A 178 -13.84 -1.41 -2.28
N GLU A 179 -13.92 -2.72 -2.50
CA GLU A 179 -14.43 -3.31 -3.75
C GLU A 179 -15.84 -2.85 -4.07
N ARG A 180 -16.74 -2.78 -3.07
CA ARG A 180 -18.10 -2.24 -3.24
C ARG A 180 -18.15 -0.74 -3.55
N SER A 181 -17.06 -0.04 -3.31
CA SER A 181 -16.92 1.40 -3.59
C SER A 181 -16.09 1.68 -4.84
N ASN A 182 -15.93 0.69 -5.72
CA ASN A 182 -15.13 0.76 -6.95
C ASN A 182 -13.66 1.15 -6.70
N ILE A 183 -13.10 0.73 -5.55
CA ILE A 183 -11.69 0.89 -5.22
C ILE A 183 -11.04 -0.47 -5.34
N CYS A 184 -10.00 -0.56 -6.15
CA CYS A 184 -9.23 -1.77 -6.33
C CYS A 184 -8.29 -2.01 -5.14
N VAL A 185 -8.06 -3.28 -4.78
CA VAL A 185 -7.18 -3.66 -3.67
C VAL A 185 -6.12 -4.63 -4.17
N MET A 186 -4.87 -4.23 -4.07
CA MET A 186 -3.71 -5.10 -4.28
C MET A 186 -3.14 -5.54 -2.94
N THR A 187 -2.58 -6.74 -2.87
CA THR A 187 -1.93 -7.27 -1.66
C THR A 187 -0.55 -7.82 -1.96
N GLY A 188 0.31 -7.88 -0.93
CA GLY A 188 1.67 -8.40 -1.02
C GLY A 188 1.74 -9.94 -1.11
N ASN A 189 0.88 -10.55 -1.92
CA ASN A 189 0.87 -11.99 -2.14
C ASN A 189 1.80 -12.36 -3.30
N LEU A 190 2.89 -13.06 -3.00
CA LEU A 190 3.85 -13.56 -4.01
C LEU A 190 3.33 -14.74 -4.84
N GLN A 191 2.29 -15.42 -4.38
CA GLN A 191 1.67 -16.55 -5.11
C GLN A 191 0.63 -16.09 -6.13
N ASP A 192 0.28 -14.80 -6.12
CA ASP A 192 -0.67 -14.20 -7.03
C ASP A 192 0.10 -13.44 -8.12
N ASP A 193 -0.02 -13.90 -9.36
CA ASP A 193 0.64 -13.31 -10.53
C ASP A 193 -0.22 -12.25 -11.25
N GLY A 194 -1.40 -11.95 -10.73
CA GLY A 194 -2.32 -10.95 -11.30
C GLY A 194 -1.88 -9.51 -10.99
N PRO A 195 -1.57 -8.67 -12.00
CA PRO A 195 -1.16 -7.28 -11.75
C PRO A 195 -2.31 -6.36 -11.32
N LEU A 196 -3.54 -6.87 -11.22
CA LEU A 196 -4.69 -6.15 -10.66
C LEU A 196 -4.89 -6.44 -9.16
N THR A 197 -4.32 -7.52 -8.64
CA THR A 197 -4.58 -8.07 -7.31
C THR A 197 -3.34 -8.22 -6.44
N SER A 198 -2.16 -8.35 -7.05
CA SER A 198 -0.87 -8.47 -6.38
C SER A 198 -0.01 -7.22 -6.58
N THR A 199 0.41 -6.61 -5.47
CA THR A 199 1.36 -5.49 -5.47
C THR A 199 2.67 -5.87 -6.17
N TYR A 200 3.22 -7.05 -5.87
CA TYR A 200 4.49 -7.48 -6.47
C TYR A 200 4.38 -7.82 -7.95
N ALA A 201 3.26 -8.41 -8.39
CA ALA A 201 3.00 -8.66 -9.80
C ALA A 201 2.83 -7.35 -10.58
N PHE A 202 2.13 -6.35 -10.02
CA PHE A 202 2.01 -5.02 -10.60
C PHE A 202 3.37 -4.36 -10.81
N PHE A 203 4.23 -4.35 -9.78
CA PHE A 203 5.57 -3.79 -9.91
C PHE A 203 6.40 -4.49 -10.99
N ARG A 204 6.37 -5.82 -11.02
CA ARG A 204 7.13 -6.60 -11.99
C ARG A 204 6.63 -6.44 -13.43
N GLN A 205 5.30 -6.48 -13.65
CA GLN A 205 4.73 -6.57 -14.99
C GLN A 205 4.36 -5.22 -15.59
N VAL A 206 3.99 -4.24 -14.77
CA VAL A 206 3.51 -2.92 -15.23
C VAL A 206 4.57 -1.85 -15.01
N VAL A 207 5.15 -1.78 -13.81
CA VAL A 207 6.18 -0.79 -13.50
C VAL A 207 7.53 -1.20 -14.10
N GLY A 208 7.82 -2.50 -14.20
CA GLY A 208 9.10 -3.02 -14.66
C GLY A 208 10.17 -3.04 -13.57
N TYR A 209 9.78 -3.08 -12.31
CA TYR A 209 10.68 -3.08 -11.15
C TYR A 209 10.49 -4.34 -10.29
N ASP A 210 11.59 -5.03 -9.98
CA ASP A 210 11.58 -6.22 -9.10
C ASP A 210 11.55 -5.82 -7.61
N LEU A 211 10.36 -5.38 -7.14
CA LEU A 211 10.16 -4.95 -5.77
C LEU A 211 10.34 -6.09 -4.76
N ALA A 212 9.91 -7.31 -5.09
CA ALA A 212 10.10 -8.48 -4.23
C ALA A 212 11.60 -8.78 -4.04
N GLY A 213 12.33 -8.84 -5.13
CA GLY A 213 13.78 -9.03 -5.09
C GLY A 213 14.52 -7.88 -4.38
N PHE A 214 14.03 -6.64 -4.45
CA PHE A 214 14.57 -5.55 -3.65
C PHE A 214 14.46 -5.84 -2.14
N PHE A 215 13.30 -6.24 -1.65
CA PHE A 215 13.11 -6.56 -0.24
C PHE A 215 13.93 -7.79 0.19
N GLU A 216 13.96 -8.81 -0.65
CA GLU A 216 14.72 -10.03 -0.37
C GLU A 216 16.23 -9.73 -0.23
N ARG A 217 16.81 -9.01 -1.19
CA ARG A 217 18.25 -8.63 -1.18
C ARG A 217 18.64 -7.76 0.00
N ASN A 218 17.73 -6.93 0.51
CA ASN A 218 17.99 -6.01 1.61
C ASN A 218 17.43 -6.51 2.96
N SER A 219 16.87 -7.71 3.02
CA SER A 219 16.17 -8.23 4.20
C SER A 219 17.04 -8.25 5.46
N GLN A 220 18.34 -8.56 5.35
CA GLN A 220 19.24 -8.56 6.51
C GLN A 220 19.36 -7.16 7.14
N VAL A 221 19.52 -6.13 6.32
CA VAL A 221 19.61 -4.72 6.79
C VAL A 221 18.31 -4.32 7.49
N PHE A 222 17.16 -4.66 6.90
CA PHE A 222 15.86 -4.37 7.50
C PHE A 222 15.67 -5.08 8.84
N ARG A 223 16.07 -6.35 8.94
CA ARG A 223 15.99 -7.13 10.18
C ARG A 223 16.85 -6.52 11.29
N ASP A 224 18.09 -6.14 10.96
CA ASP A 224 19.02 -5.54 11.92
C ASP A 224 18.49 -4.20 12.45
N GLN A 225 17.98 -3.35 11.57
CA GLN A 225 17.37 -2.08 11.95
C GLN A 225 16.09 -2.26 12.78
N THR A 226 15.22 -3.16 12.38
CA THR A 226 14.00 -3.49 13.13
C THR A 226 14.33 -4.01 14.52
N HIS A 227 15.33 -4.90 14.62
CA HIS A 227 15.79 -5.43 15.92
C HIS A 227 16.29 -4.32 16.83
N ALA A 228 17.12 -3.41 16.32
CA ALA A 228 17.62 -2.26 17.08
C ALA A 228 16.50 -1.35 17.59
N ILE A 229 15.51 -1.04 16.74
CA ILE A 229 14.34 -0.22 17.11
C ILE A 229 13.52 -0.92 18.19
N LEU A 230 13.22 -2.22 18.02
CA LEU A 230 12.44 -2.99 18.98
C LEU A 230 13.14 -3.07 20.35
N THR A 231 14.43 -3.33 20.35
CA THR A 231 15.25 -3.35 21.59
C THR A 231 15.18 -2.01 22.30
N SER A 232 15.40 -0.91 21.60
CA SER A 232 15.30 0.46 22.14
C SER A 232 13.93 0.76 22.77
N ILE A 233 12.82 0.33 22.10
CA ILE A 233 11.45 0.55 22.62
C ILE A 233 11.20 -0.27 23.88
N LEU A 234 11.76 -1.47 24.00
CA LEU A 234 11.54 -2.34 25.14
C LEU A 234 12.45 -2.00 26.33
N GLU A 235 13.64 -1.46 26.08
CA GLU A 235 14.58 -0.99 27.13
C GLU A 235 14.19 0.37 27.71
N ALA A 236 13.47 1.21 26.97
CA ALA A 236 13.04 2.54 27.42
C ALA A 236 11.90 2.51 28.46
N LYS A 237 11.54 1.34 28.97
CA LYS A 237 10.57 1.13 30.05
C LYS A 237 11.26 0.79 31.35
#